data_c474e1dbc0bf21bdf9601302b7d8ca0a
#
_entry.id   c474e1dbc0bf21bdf9601302b7d8ca0a
#
_cell.length_a   1.000
_cell.length_b   1.000
_cell.length_c   1.000
_cell.angle_alpha   90.00
_cell.angle_beta   90.00
_cell.angle_gamma   90.00
#
_symmetry.space_group_name_H-M   'P 1'
#
loop_
_entity.id
_entity.type
_entity.pdbx_description
1 polymer ?
#
loop_
_entity_poly.entity_id
_entity_poly.type
_entity_poly.pdbx_seq_one_letter_code
_entity_poly.pdbx_strand_id
1 'polypeptide(L)'
;FELSEMVSFVELFNTTVEKVQEVLPKLTESMRKLCPTFYSAIEEDIDLQLLKSCTISKLSPGTKINPHSGDIDSLRLHFPVVTDPDAWLSVRGRKRSWTVGELFAFHDHDKHWAQHNGTRDRIVVIMDYSLSQLDERGITIEKWEEEPAI
;
A
#
# COMPACT_ATOMS: atom_id res chain seq x y z
N PHE A 1 3.71 3.68 26.31
CA PHE A 1 4.81 3.78 25.34
C PHE A 1 6.13 3.81 26.07
N GLU A 2 6.94 2.80 25.89
CA GLU A 2 8.30 2.82 26.39
C GLU A 2 9.20 3.67 25.48
N LEU A 3 10.27 4.25 26.05
CA LEU A 3 11.19 5.11 25.31
C LEU A 3 11.82 4.37 24.12
N SER A 4 12.16 3.08 24.30
CA SER A 4 12.72 2.24 23.21
C SER A 4 11.76 2.08 22.04
N GLU A 5 10.46 1.97 22.29
CA GLU A 5 9.44 1.89 21.25
C GLU A 5 9.30 3.22 20.50
N MET A 6 9.37 4.34 21.21
CA MET A 6 9.34 5.69 20.61
C MET A 6 10.53 5.92 19.69
N VAL A 7 11.74 5.54 20.12
CA VAL A 7 12.96 5.65 19.31
C VAL A 7 12.83 4.80 18.05
N SER A 8 12.37 3.55 18.19
CA SER A 8 12.16 2.65 17.07
C SER A 8 11.14 3.21 16.06
N PHE A 9 10.06 3.81 16.55
CA PHE A 9 9.06 4.46 15.69
C PHE A 9 9.65 5.66 14.93
N VAL A 10 10.42 6.51 15.59
CA VAL A 10 11.07 7.67 14.96
C VAL A 10 12.05 7.22 13.88
N GLU A 11 12.85 6.21 14.15
CA GLU A 11 13.77 5.63 13.17
C GLU A 11 13.04 5.10 11.95
N LEU A 12 11.96 4.37 12.15
CA LEU A 12 11.12 3.85 11.06
C LEU A 12 10.53 4.99 10.24
N PHE A 13 10.02 6.02 10.90
CA PHE A 13 9.44 7.18 10.24
C PHE A 13 10.49 7.89 9.37
N ASN A 14 11.66 8.19 9.93
CA ASN A 14 12.74 8.87 9.20
C ASN A 14 13.22 8.04 8.01
N THR A 15 13.43 6.74 8.19
CA THR A 15 13.82 5.84 7.10
C THR A 15 12.78 5.85 5.99
N THR A 16 11.50 5.81 6.36
CA THR A 16 10.41 5.81 5.38
C THR A 16 10.36 7.12 4.61
N VAL A 17 10.52 8.27 5.28
CA VAL A 17 10.54 9.59 4.62
C VAL A 17 11.67 9.66 3.59
N GLU A 18 12.89 9.23 3.95
CA GLU A 18 14.01 9.20 3.03
C GLU A 18 13.73 8.31 1.82
N LYS A 19 13.21 7.12 2.05
CA LYS A 19 12.91 6.16 0.97
C LYS A 19 11.78 6.64 0.07
N VAL A 20 10.75 7.26 0.62
CA VAL A 20 9.68 7.86 -0.18
C VAL A 20 10.24 8.94 -1.10
N GLN A 21 11.11 9.80 -0.60
CA GLN A 21 11.75 10.84 -1.42
C GLN A 21 12.56 10.26 -2.57
N GLU A 22 13.30 9.18 -2.33
CA GLU A 22 14.09 8.48 -3.36
C GLU A 22 13.22 7.87 -4.45
N VAL A 23 12.08 7.27 -4.07
CA VAL A 23 11.24 6.49 -4.99
C VAL A 23 10.05 7.29 -5.54
N LEU A 24 9.86 8.53 -5.10
CA LEU A 24 8.69 9.33 -5.48
C LEU A 24 8.45 9.42 -6.99
N PRO A 25 9.47 9.62 -7.85
CA PRO A 25 9.24 9.64 -9.29
C PRO A 25 8.69 8.32 -9.83
N LYS A 26 9.13 7.18 -9.29
CA LYS A 26 8.63 5.85 -9.68
C LYS A 26 7.20 5.64 -9.21
N LEU A 27 6.88 6.08 -7.99
CA LEU A 27 5.52 6.00 -7.43
C LEU A 27 4.55 6.84 -8.25
N THR A 28 4.95 8.05 -8.64
CA THR A 28 4.15 8.95 -9.47
C THR A 28 3.83 8.30 -10.82
N GLU A 29 4.83 7.73 -11.48
CA GLU A 29 4.65 7.05 -12.76
C GLU A 29 3.79 5.80 -12.62
N SER A 30 3.99 5.03 -11.56
CA SER A 30 3.18 3.84 -11.27
C SER A 30 1.71 4.20 -11.03
N MET A 31 1.46 5.27 -10.29
CA MET A 31 0.10 5.73 -10.03
C MET A 31 -0.58 6.21 -11.32
N ARG A 32 0.15 6.93 -12.16
CA ARG A 32 -0.36 7.39 -13.45
C ARG A 32 -0.78 6.22 -14.34
N LYS A 33 -0.02 5.14 -14.34
CA LYS A 33 -0.34 3.94 -15.10
C LYS A 33 -1.47 3.13 -14.50
N LEU A 34 -1.50 3.01 -13.17
CA LEU A 34 -2.48 2.20 -12.47
C LEU A 34 -3.88 2.79 -12.57
N CYS A 35 -4.00 4.09 -12.41
CA CYS A 35 -5.30 4.75 -12.40
C CYS A 35 -5.17 6.22 -12.83
N PRO A 36 -5.26 6.52 -14.14
CA PRO A 36 -5.15 7.89 -14.64
C PRO A 36 -6.16 8.86 -14.04
N THR A 37 -7.40 8.42 -13.85
CA THR A 37 -8.47 9.24 -13.27
C THR A 37 -8.16 9.61 -11.82
N PHE A 38 -7.70 8.65 -11.04
CA PHE A 38 -7.31 8.86 -9.65
C PHE A 38 -6.09 9.80 -9.56
N TYR A 39 -5.12 9.60 -10.43
CA TYR A 39 -3.94 10.46 -10.50
C TYR A 39 -4.31 11.91 -10.80
N SER A 40 -5.22 12.14 -11.75
CA SER A 40 -5.72 13.48 -12.07
C SER A 40 -6.41 14.14 -10.87
N ALA A 41 -7.18 13.37 -10.11
CA ALA A 41 -7.85 13.87 -8.91
C ALA A 41 -6.84 14.29 -7.83
N ILE A 42 -5.75 13.52 -7.68
CA ILE A 42 -4.67 13.84 -6.74
C ILE A 42 -3.98 15.14 -7.14
N GLU A 43 -3.69 15.34 -8.42
CA GLU A 43 -3.06 16.58 -8.92
C GLU A 43 -3.88 17.82 -8.61
N GLU A 44 -5.18 17.69 -8.44
CA GLU A 44 -6.10 18.77 -8.10
C GLU A 44 -6.29 18.98 -6.59
N ASP A 45 -5.47 18.35 -5.74
CA ASP A 45 -5.54 18.40 -4.28
C ASP A 45 -6.86 17.90 -3.68
N ILE A 46 -7.60 17.10 -4.42
CA ILE A 46 -8.87 16.51 -3.93
C ILE A 46 -8.60 15.32 -3.03
N ASP A 47 -7.47 14.69 -3.18
CA ASP A 47 -7.09 13.43 -2.55
C ASP A 47 -7.05 13.47 -1.02
N LEU A 48 -6.59 14.57 -0.43
CA LEU A 48 -6.47 14.69 1.03
C LEU A 48 -7.83 14.62 1.72
N GLN A 49 -8.89 15.07 1.06
CA GLN A 49 -10.26 14.98 1.59
C GLN A 49 -10.84 13.59 1.47
N LEU A 50 -10.33 12.79 0.54
CA LEU A 50 -10.77 11.42 0.29
C LEU A 50 -9.97 10.38 1.08
N LEU A 51 -8.80 10.77 1.60
CA LEU A 51 -7.92 9.88 2.33
C LEU A 51 -8.51 9.55 3.70
N LYS A 52 -8.77 8.28 3.95
CA LYS A 52 -9.26 7.80 5.25
C LYS A 52 -8.15 7.62 6.25
N SER A 53 -7.03 7.07 5.81
CA SER A 53 -5.88 6.81 6.67
C SER A 53 -4.60 6.68 5.85
N CYS A 54 -3.50 6.97 6.50
CA CYS A 54 -2.17 6.76 5.95
C CYS A 54 -1.29 6.19 7.07
N THR A 55 -0.70 5.02 6.85
CA THR A 55 0.11 4.34 7.84
C THR A 55 1.41 3.84 7.23
N ILE A 56 2.40 3.63 8.11
CA ILE A 56 3.65 2.98 7.74
C ILE A 56 3.59 1.57 8.30
N SER A 57 3.75 0.57 7.43
CA SER A 57 3.73 -0.84 7.82
C SER A 57 5.10 -1.46 7.62
N LYS A 58 5.67 -1.97 8.71
CA LYS A 58 6.89 -2.76 8.67
C LYS A 58 6.54 -4.22 8.93
N LEU A 59 6.95 -5.08 8.02
CA LEU A 59 6.85 -6.52 8.17
C LEU A 59 8.25 -7.09 8.32
N SER A 60 8.52 -7.64 9.48
CA SER A 60 9.84 -8.19 9.80
C SER A 60 9.98 -9.64 9.29
N PRO A 61 11.21 -10.08 9.00
CA PRO A 61 11.46 -11.48 8.62
C PRO A 61 10.85 -12.47 9.61
N GLY A 62 10.27 -13.54 9.11
CA GLY A 62 9.64 -14.59 9.91
C GLY A 62 8.21 -14.27 10.36
N THR A 63 7.67 -13.13 9.99
CA THR A 63 6.31 -12.73 10.39
C THR A 63 5.27 -13.22 9.39
N LYS A 64 4.10 -13.56 9.90
CA LYS A 64 2.93 -13.90 9.10
C LYS A 64 1.74 -13.05 9.55
N ILE A 65 1.03 -12.48 8.59
CA ILE A 65 -0.27 -11.85 8.82
C ILE A 65 -1.33 -12.85 8.39
N ASN A 66 -2.16 -13.29 9.33
CA ASN A 66 -3.18 -14.29 9.06
C ASN A 66 -4.25 -13.79 8.10
N PRO A 67 -4.87 -14.70 7.32
CA PRO A 67 -5.97 -14.32 6.42
C PRO A 67 -7.06 -13.56 7.15
N HIS A 68 -7.46 -12.43 6.58
CA HIS A 68 -8.50 -11.56 7.13
C HIS A 68 -9.13 -10.72 6.03
N SER A 69 -10.26 -10.12 6.33
CA SER A 69 -10.95 -9.15 5.49
C SER A 69 -11.11 -7.86 6.27
N GLY A 70 -10.88 -6.73 5.64
CA GLY A 70 -10.99 -5.42 6.26
C GLY A 70 -12.30 -4.71 5.91
N ASP A 71 -12.22 -3.38 5.82
CA ASP A 71 -13.36 -2.50 5.59
C ASP A 71 -13.90 -2.63 4.16
N ILE A 72 -15.21 -2.82 4.03
CA ILE A 72 -15.88 -2.95 2.73
C ILE A 72 -15.84 -1.65 1.91
N ASP A 73 -15.69 -0.50 2.54
CA ASP A 73 -15.61 0.81 1.87
C ASP A 73 -14.17 1.34 1.76
N SER A 74 -13.19 0.46 1.67
CA SER A 74 -11.79 0.88 1.55
C SER A 74 -11.10 0.31 0.33
N LEU A 75 -10.54 1.22 -0.47
CA LEU A 75 -9.50 0.91 -1.43
C LEU A 75 -8.16 1.12 -0.74
N ARG A 76 -7.34 0.09 -0.67
CA ARG A 76 -6.03 0.15 -0.02
C ARG A 76 -4.92 0.20 -1.05
N LEU A 77 -4.08 1.24 -0.95
CA LEU A 77 -2.93 1.42 -1.81
C LEU A 77 -1.65 1.12 -1.02
N HIS A 78 -0.76 0.35 -1.61
CA HIS A 78 0.56 0.05 -1.06
C HIS A 78 1.64 0.77 -1.86
N PHE A 79 2.42 1.61 -1.18
CA PHE A 79 3.64 2.23 -1.69
C PHE A 79 4.85 1.51 -1.10
N PRO A 80 5.45 0.54 -1.80
CA PRO A 80 6.63 -0.17 -1.29
C PRO A 80 7.85 0.73 -1.34
N VAL A 81 8.55 0.86 -0.20
CA VAL A 81 9.77 1.69 -0.11
C VAL A 81 11.01 0.87 0.27
N VAL A 82 10.85 -0.20 1.02
CA VAL A 82 11.88 -1.20 1.28
C VAL A 82 11.23 -2.58 1.12
N THR A 83 11.82 -3.44 0.33
CA THR A 83 11.23 -4.74 0.04
C THR A 83 12.24 -5.87 0.17
N ASP A 84 11.70 -7.08 0.21
CA ASP A 84 12.45 -8.32 0.13
C ASP A 84 11.69 -9.25 -0.83
N PRO A 85 12.36 -9.88 -1.81
CA PRO A 85 11.68 -10.75 -2.78
C PRO A 85 10.99 -11.96 -2.14
N ASP A 86 11.40 -12.33 -0.93
CA ASP A 86 10.81 -13.46 -0.19
C ASP A 86 9.71 -13.02 0.79
N ALA A 87 9.32 -11.76 0.76
CA ALA A 87 8.12 -11.25 1.42
C ALA A 87 7.01 -11.11 0.37
N TRP A 88 5.80 -11.57 0.69
CA TRP A 88 4.71 -11.57 -0.27
C TRP A 88 3.35 -11.39 0.40
N LEU A 89 2.40 -10.96 -0.43
CA LEU A 89 1.01 -10.74 -0.08
C LEU A 89 0.12 -11.61 -0.99
N SER A 90 -0.87 -12.24 -0.41
CA SER A 90 -1.93 -12.93 -1.15
C SER A 90 -3.23 -12.15 -1.01
N VAL A 91 -3.85 -11.80 -2.13
CA VAL A 91 -5.17 -11.17 -2.18
C VAL A 91 -6.06 -12.01 -3.06
N ARG A 92 -7.18 -12.49 -2.52
CA ARG A 92 -8.11 -13.37 -3.24
C ARG A 92 -7.42 -14.60 -3.86
N GLY A 93 -6.44 -15.16 -3.15
CA GLY A 93 -5.66 -16.30 -3.61
C GLY A 93 -4.55 -15.98 -4.60
N ARG A 94 -4.33 -14.71 -4.94
CA ARG A 94 -3.27 -14.27 -5.85
C ARG A 94 -2.10 -13.74 -5.05
N LYS A 95 -0.98 -14.40 -5.20
CA LYS A 95 0.25 -14.09 -4.48
C LYS A 95 1.13 -13.13 -5.28
N ARG A 96 1.66 -12.12 -4.61
CA ARG A 96 2.61 -11.18 -5.21
C ARG A 96 3.60 -10.66 -4.19
N SER A 97 4.82 -10.38 -4.63
CA SER A 97 5.80 -9.64 -3.82
C SER A 97 5.64 -8.15 -4.06
N TRP A 98 6.17 -7.35 -3.13
CA TRP A 98 6.26 -5.91 -3.30
C TRP A 98 7.52 -5.55 -4.06
N THR A 99 7.42 -4.61 -4.99
CA THR A 99 8.55 -4.05 -5.75
C THR A 99 8.68 -2.57 -5.41
N VAL A 100 9.89 -2.14 -5.04
CA VAL A 100 10.14 -0.74 -4.69
C VAL A 100 9.69 0.20 -5.81
N GLY A 101 8.88 1.19 -5.44
CA GLY A 101 8.37 2.18 -6.39
C GLY A 101 7.20 1.72 -7.25
N GLU A 102 6.76 0.49 -7.10
CA GLU A 102 5.60 -0.05 -7.81
C GLU A 102 4.37 -0.05 -6.91
N LEU A 103 3.48 0.92 -7.15
CA LEU A 103 2.22 1.02 -6.46
C LEU A 103 1.31 -0.13 -6.87
N PHE A 104 0.60 -0.70 -5.92
CA PHE A 104 -0.57 -1.51 -6.22
C PHE A 104 -1.70 -1.24 -5.23
N ALA A 105 -2.90 -1.62 -5.61
CA ALA A 105 -4.09 -1.38 -4.84
C ALA A 105 -4.97 -2.63 -4.82
N PHE A 106 -5.78 -2.74 -3.77
CA PHE A 106 -6.78 -3.79 -3.66
C PHE A 106 -7.91 -3.34 -2.74
N HIS A 107 -9.07 -4.00 -2.85
CA HIS A 107 -10.17 -3.78 -1.94
C HIS A 107 -9.83 -4.41 -0.59
N ASP A 108 -9.81 -3.60 0.47
CA ASP A 108 -9.45 -4.07 1.80
C ASP A 108 -10.38 -5.19 2.32
N HIS A 109 -11.61 -5.22 1.81
CA HIS A 109 -12.59 -6.25 2.15
C HIS A 109 -12.26 -7.62 1.53
N ASP A 110 -11.49 -7.67 0.47
CA ASP A 110 -11.06 -8.92 -0.14
C ASP A 110 -10.12 -9.65 0.84
N LYS A 111 -10.33 -10.97 0.97
CA LYS A 111 -9.51 -11.77 1.88
C LYS A 111 -8.05 -11.73 1.47
N HIS A 112 -7.19 -11.35 2.40
CA HIS A 112 -5.76 -11.21 2.16
C HIS A 112 -4.94 -11.63 3.37
N TRP A 113 -3.70 -12.03 3.11
CA TRP A 113 -2.73 -12.42 4.12
C TRP A 113 -1.32 -12.21 3.58
N ALA A 114 -0.33 -12.19 4.47
CA ALA A 114 1.04 -11.92 4.10
C ALA A 114 2.00 -12.82 4.86
N GLN A 115 3.18 -13.08 4.28
CA GLN A 115 4.24 -13.83 4.91
C GLN A 115 5.60 -13.29 4.49
N HIS A 116 6.54 -13.30 5.41
CA HIS A 116 7.89 -12.84 5.18
C HIS A 116 8.89 -13.95 5.47
N ASN A 117 9.43 -14.55 4.41
CA ASN A 117 10.43 -15.63 4.50
C ASN A 117 11.84 -15.13 4.18
N GLY A 118 12.04 -13.84 4.09
CA GLY A 118 13.31 -13.23 3.72
C GLY A 118 14.16 -12.79 4.90
N THR A 119 15.06 -11.85 4.66
CA THR A 119 16.10 -11.43 5.61
C THR A 119 16.07 -9.94 5.94
N ARG A 120 15.33 -9.12 5.16
CA ARG A 120 15.24 -7.67 5.37
C ARG A 120 13.82 -7.28 5.71
N ASP A 121 13.66 -6.21 6.49
CA ASP A 121 12.35 -5.65 6.74
C ASP A 121 11.67 -5.19 5.44
N ARG A 122 10.37 -5.46 5.31
CA ARG A 122 9.54 -4.88 4.27
C ARG A 122 8.85 -3.65 4.85
N ILE A 123 9.01 -2.49 4.20
CA ILE A 123 8.36 -1.25 4.62
C ILE A 123 7.50 -0.76 3.46
N VAL A 124 6.22 -0.55 3.73
CA VAL A 124 5.28 0.05 2.78
C VAL A 124 4.53 1.19 3.44
N VAL A 125 4.22 2.22 2.66
CA VAL A 125 3.25 3.23 3.06
C VAL A 125 1.89 2.75 2.57
N ILE A 126 0.93 2.66 3.48
CA ILE A 126 -0.43 2.21 3.18
C ILE A 126 -1.37 3.40 3.24
N MET A 127 -2.09 3.64 2.15
CA MET A 127 -3.13 4.68 2.09
C MET A 127 -4.47 4.02 1.81
N ASP A 128 -5.48 4.39 2.59
CA ASP A 128 -6.84 3.92 2.43
C ASP A 128 -7.74 5.05 1.97
N TYR A 129 -8.55 4.78 0.95
CA TYR A 129 -9.54 5.71 0.40
C TYR A 129 -10.94 5.11 0.47
N SER A 130 -11.94 5.97 0.65
CA SER A 130 -13.33 5.53 0.63
C SER A 130 -13.78 5.26 -0.81
N LEU A 131 -14.20 4.03 -1.08
CA LEU A 131 -14.71 3.64 -2.40
C LEU A 131 -15.98 4.41 -2.75
N SER A 132 -16.89 4.61 -1.80
CA SER A 132 -18.12 5.36 -2.04
C SER A 132 -17.86 6.82 -2.36
N GLN A 133 -16.89 7.46 -1.70
CA GLN A 133 -16.52 8.84 -2.00
C GLN A 133 -15.80 8.97 -3.35
N LEU A 134 -14.98 8.02 -3.72
CA LEU A 134 -14.36 7.97 -5.04
C LEU A 134 -15.43 7.89 -6.12
N ASP A 135 -16.43 7.03 -5.93
CA ASP A 135 -17.54 6.86 -6.86
C ASP A 135 -18.37 8.14 -6.99
N GLU A 136 -18.69 8.80 -5.87
CA GLU A 136 -19.41 10.08 -5.84
C GLU A 136 -18.68 11.18 -6.61
N ARG A 137 -17.34 11.13 -6.67
CA ARG A 137 -16.51 12.09 -7.40
C ARG A 137 -16.27 11.68 -8.84
N GLY A 138 -16.84 10.56 -9.30
CA GLY A 138 -16.63 10.04 -10.64
C GLY A 138 -15.25 9.48 -10.89
N ILE A 139 -14.52 9.15 -9.83
CA ILE A 139 -13.18 8.55 -9.92
C ILE A 139 -13.33 7.05 -10.06
N THR A 140 -12.95 6.52 -11.21
CA THR A 140 -13.04 5.10 -11.51
C THR A 140 -11.70 4.44 -11.24
N ILE A 141 -11.74 3.35 -10.46
CA ILE A 141 -10.56 2.51 -10.27
C ILE A 141 -10.52 1.51 -11.40
N GLU A 142 -9.49 1.62 -12.22
CA GLU A 142 -9.34 0.73 -13.36
C GLU A 142 -8.82 -0.67 -12.93
N LYS A 143 -8.98 -1.58 -13.75
CA LYS A 143 -8.83 -3.04 -13.82
C LYS A 143 -7.65 -3.76 -13.16
N TRP A 144 -6.97 -3.15 -12.21
CA TRP A 144 -5.82 -3.76 -11.53
C TRP A 144 -6.16 -5.07 -10.79
N GLU A 145 -7.42 -5.28 -10.47
CA GLU A 145 -7.92 -6.46 -9.74
C GLU A 145 -8.33 -7.62 -10.66
N GLU A 146 -8.37 -7.40 -11.97
CA GLU A 146 -8.88 -8.37 -12.94
C GLU A 146 -7.82 -9.25 -13.59
N GLU A 147 -6.58 -9.16 -13.19
CA GLU A 147 -5.58 -10.10 -13.66
C GLU A 147 -5.98 -11.52 -13.25
N PRO A 148 -5.93 -12.50 -14.17
CA PRO A 148 -6.36 -13.86 -13.82
C PRO A 148 -5.53 -14.42 -12.68
N ALA A 149 -6.21 -15.07 -11.73
CA ALA A 149 -5.54 -15.80 -10.65
C ALA A 149 -4.71 -16.92 -11.26
N ILE A 150 -3.49 -17.00 -10.86
CA ILE A 150 -2.56 -18.04 -11.30
C ILE A 150 -2.64 -19.19 -10.32
#